data_d0e99de7c2ac1859020eaf51bf8f32c2
#
_entry.id   d0e99de7c2ac1859020eaf51bf8f32c2
#
_cell.length_a   1.000
_cell.length_b   1.000
_cell.length_c   1.000
_cell.angle_alpha   90.00
_cell.angle_beta   90.00
_cell.angle_gamma   90.00
#
_symmetry.space_group_name_H-M   'P 1'
#
loop_
_entity.id
_entity.type
_entity.pdbx_description
1 polymer ?
#
loop_
_entity_poly.entity_id
_entity_poly.type
_entity_poly.pdbx_seq_one_letter_code
_entity_poly.pdbx_strand_id
1 'polypeptide(L)'
;MFGPGKYVPDPTEGILNVQDLPAPQIVAYDRNHEHTPCLRCGHLCYRHTWGERTLHDLGDLSTGHPVDLLVTYSSHYCSRCRKHFNVDLTDVAPPGSHYTHRVIELAVRLVVEDNLPYRPTSWHLWRDHRVFVPFATIQNWVEAGEKKAHRQMDRAFLDWALESFSGYVAADELYEGPYCVLSAVDNRQYKRILYEVLDHDPNHDDIKAFLGRLKDALTARELELKGITTDGSALYPEPIREVFGEVPHQICTFHVIAELVKGVLRAVAAERKRLAKSKPKLKRGRPSSKDKKARRLARQSKSIQQNISDLFQDRFLFVKRRLKPSERKRLLYITRGFPQLRKLREIMEHIYALFDRRCRTQTALGKLKKLRQWVKRFKWIGDPLNKVFSPTLEKALTFLDDKLLPATSNAVERGNRRHRKMQKSVYRVRSKVCLEGRIALDMIRESRAESRDQTTVALHKARRGYT
;
A
#
# COMPACT_ATOMS: atom_id res chain seq x y z
N MET A 1 -1.29 5.83 -30.10
CA MET A 1 -1.39 7.26 -29.70
C MET A 1 -2.87 7.60 -29.65
N PHE A 2 -3.39 7.89 -28.47
CA PHE A 2 -4.71 8.48 -28.36
C PHE A 2 -4.54 9.95 -28.75
N GLY A 3 -5.08 10.36 -29.90
CA GLY A 3 -5.19 11.77 -30.23
C GLY A 3 -5.98 12.52 -29.14
N PRO A 4 -5.83 13.85 -29.00
CA PRO A 4 -6.65 14.61 -28.07
C PRO A 4 -8.11 14.37 -28.44
N GLY A 5 -8.83 13.65 -27.56
CA GLY A 5 -10.27 13.47 -27.70
C GLY A 5 -10.95 14.85 -27.77
N LYS A 6 -12.09 14.93 -28.42
CA LYS A 6 -12.90 16.14 -28.41
C LYS A 6 -13.23 16.46 -26.94
N TYR A 7 -12.81 17.63 -26.46
CA TYR A 7 -13.15 18.10 -25.11
C TYR A 7 -14.68 18.23 -25.00
N VAL A 8 -15.24 17.57 -24.02
CA VAL A 8 -16.66 17.69 -23.66
C VAL A 8 -16.70 18.47 -22.35
N PRO A 9 -17.29 19.68 -22.34
CA PRO A 9 -17.42 20.45 -21.11
C PRO A 9 -18.20 19.69 -20.06
N ASP A 10 -17.78 19.81 -18.79
CA ASP A 10 -18.51 19.24 -17.66
C ASP A 10 -19.76 20.11 -17.39
N PRO A 11 -20.98 19.57 -17.52
CA PRO A 11 -22.21 20.34 -17.33
C PRO A 11 -22.43 20.79 -15.88
N THR A 12 -21.61 20.36 -14.95
CA THR A 12 -21.66 20.75 -13.53
C THR A 12 -20.79 21.96 -13.20
N GLU A 13 -19.95 22.36 -14.15
CA GLU A 13 -19.08 23.53 -14.02
C GLU A 13 -19.75 24.78 -14.59
N GLY A 14 -19.29 25.97 -14.16
CA GLY A 14 -19.76 27.25 -14.68
C GLY A 14 -21.11 27.73 -14.17
N ILE A 15 -21.73 27.05 -13.20
CA ILE A 15 -22.96 27.52 -12.54
C ILE A 15 -22.56 28.64 -11.57
N LEU A 16 -22.97 29.87 -11.85
CA LEU A 16 -22.58 31.04 -11.08
C LEU A 16 -23.66 31.54 -10.12
N ASN A 17 -24.93 31.25 -10.40
CA ASN A 17 -26.05 31.69 -9.58
C ASN A 17 -26.85 30.51 -9.04
N VAL A 18 -27.43 30.67 -7.85
CA VAL A 18 -28.26 29.65 -7.21
C VAL A 18 -29.47 29.28 -8.07
N GLN A 19 -30.00 30.24 -8.84
CA GLN A 19 -31.16 30.06 -9.72
C GLN A 19 -30.86 29.14 -10.93
N ASP A 20 -29.58 29.00 -11.29
CA ASP A 20 -29.12 28.15 -12.40
C ASP A 20 -28.86 26.71 -11.97
N LEU A 21 -28.97 26.43 -10.64
CA LEU A 21 -28.82 25.06 -10.14
C LEU A 21 -30.02 24.20 -10.58
N PRO A 22 -29.76 22.94 -10.99
CA PRO A 22 -30.84 22.02 -11.33
C PRO A 22 -31.71 21.76 -10.11
N ALA A 23 -33.02 21.92 -10.27
CA ALA A 23 -33.98 21.65 -9.21
C ALA A 23 -33.97 20.15 -8.83
N PRO A 24 -34.07 19.82 -7.53
CA PRO A 24 -34.05 18.43 -7.11
C PRO A 24 -35.35 17.72 -7.54
N GLN A 25 -35.22 16.46 -7.90
CA GLN A 25 -36.34 15.53 -8.08
C GLN A 25 -36.81 15.09 -6.68
N ILE A 26 -38.08 15.30 -6.39
CA ILE A 26 -38.65 14.92 -5.10
C ILE A 26 -39.16 13.49 -5.20
N VAL A 27 -38.65 12.62 -4.36
CA VAL A 27 -39.13 11.24 -4.22
C VAL A 27 -39.86 11.10 -2.87
N ALA A 28 -41.14 10.80 -2.92
CA ALA A 28 -41.93 10.59 -1.70
C ALA A 28 -41.52 9.26 -1.04
N TYR A 29 -41.30 9.31 0.27
CA TYR A 29 -40.98 8.16 1.11
C TYR A 29 -41.86 8.13 2.34
N ASP A 30 -42.88 7.25 2.32
CA ASP A 30 -43.88 7.22 3.36
C ASP A 30 -43.55 6.26 4.49
N ARG A 31 -43.47 6.79 5.71
CA ARG A 31 -43.37 6.12 7.01
C ARG A 31 -44.45 6.61 7.98
N ASN A 32 -45.59 7.04 7.45
CA ASN A 32 -46.69 7.54 8.24
C ASN A 32 -47.64 6.38 8.58
N HIS A 33 -47.41 5.75 9.72
CA HIS A 33 -48.20 4.62 10.20
C HIS A 33 -49.29 5.08 11.17
N GLU A 34 -50.51 4.53 11.05
CA GLU A 34 -51.58 4.79 12.03
C GLU A 34 -51.26 4.16 13.39
N HIS A 35 -50.63 3.00 13.37
CA HIS A 35 -50.27 2.25 14.56
C HIS A 35 -48.83 1.79 14.48
N THR A 36 -48.11 1.91 15.61
CA THR A 36 -46.71 1.44 15.71
C THR A 36 -46.45 0.92 17.13
N PRO A 37 -45.77 -0.23 17.28
CA PRO A 37 -45.42 -0.70 18.61
C PRO A 37 -44.34 0.20 19.24
N CYS A 38 -44.52 0.48 20.52
CA CYS A 38 -43.56 1.27 21.29
C CYS A 38 -42.17 0.57 21.28
N LEU A 39 -41.15 1.26 20.85
CA LEU A 39 -39.76 0.75 20.79
C LEU A 39 -39.20 0.29 22.15
N ARG A 40 -39.82 0.74 23.28
CA ARG A 40 -39.36 0.40 24.62
C ARG A 40 -40.11 -0.77 25.27
N CYS A 41 -41.46 -0.85 25.08
CA CYS A 41 -42.27 -1.83 25.79
C CYS A 41 -43.18 -2.67 24.87
N GLY A 42 -43.12 -2.49 23.56
CA GLY A 42 -43.91 -3.23 22.59
C GLY A 42 -45.42 -2.88 22.57
N HIS A 43 -45.89 -1.98 23.45
CA HIS A 43 -47.32 -1.58 23.50
C HIS A 43 -47.71 -0.89 22.18
N LEU A 44 -48.80 -1.31 21.57
CA LEU A 44 -49.34 -0.70 20.33
C LEU A 44 -49.80 0.72 20.60
N CYS A 45 -49.22 1.67 19.88
CA CYS A 45 -49.50 3.10 20.05
C CYS A 45 -50.15 3.67 18.78
N TYR A 46 -51.15 4.50 18.97
CA TYR A 46 -51.80 5.24 17.88
C TYR A 46 -50.97 6.46 17.49
N ARG A 47 -51.07 6.86 16.24
CA ARG A 47 -50.49 8.10 15.74
C ARG A 47 -51.01 9.29 16.50
N HIS A 48 -50.10 10.07 17.08
CA HIS A 48 -50.39 11.32 17.76
C HIS A 48 -50.34 12.50 16.78
N THR A 49 -49.30 12.54 15.97
CA THR A 49 -49.10 13.54 14.92
C THR A 49 -48.22 12.96 13.82
N TRP A 50 -48.01 13.72 12.78
CA TRP A 50 -47.10 13.39 11.69
C TRP A 50 -46.23 14.61 11.33
N GLY A 51 -45.12 14.38 10.63
CA GLY A 51 -44.22 15.43 10.18
C GLY A 51 -43.55 15.02 8.88
N GLU A 52 -42.88 15.98 8.29
CA GLU A 52 -42.11 15.79 7.08
C GLU A 52 -40.65 16.21 7.30
N ARG A 53 -39.73 15.57 6.64
CA ARG A 53 -38.35 15.98 6.56
C ARG A 53 -37.76 15.64 5.20
N THR A 54 -36.88 16.50 4.70
CA THR A 54 -36.13 16.26 3.48
C THR A 54 -34.78 15.60 3.80
N LEU A 55 -34.46 14.56 3.04
CA LEU A 55 -33.15 13.91 3.07
C LEU A 55 -32.51 13.98 1.68
N HIS A 56 -31.28 14.51 1.59
CA HIS A 56 -30.51 14.51 0.34
C HIS A 56 -30.02 13.11 0.05
N ASP A 57 -30.26 12.58 -1.15
CA ASP A 57 -29.79 11.29 -1.63
C ASP A 57 -28.92 11.44 -2.86
N LEU A 58 -28.36 10.31 -3.35
CA LEU A 58 -27.61 10.27 -4.61
C LEU A 58 -28.54 10.64 -5.76
N GLY A 59 -28.13 11.63 -6.54
CA GLY A 59 -28.88 12.10 -7.68
C GLY A 59 -28.81 11.15 -8.89
N ASP A 60 -29.61 11.44 -9.88
CA ASP A 60 -29.67 10.69 -11.12
C ASP A 60 -28.75 11.33 -12.18
N LEU A 61 -27.69 10.60 -12.55
CA LEU A 61 -26.76 11.04 -13.60
C LEU A 61 -27.39 11.13 -14.99
N SER A 62 -28.44 10.34 -15.25
CA SER A 62 -29.10 10.32 -16.56
C SER A 62 -29.91 11.61 -16.80
N THR A 63 -30.51 12.15 -15.76
CA THR A 63 -31.30 13.39 -15.80
C THR A 63 -30.47 14.61 -15.40
N GLY A 64 -29.34 14.41 -14.71
CA GLY A 64 -28.49 15.49 -14.20
C GLY A 64 -29.05 16.20 -12.97
N HIS A 65 -30.15 15.74 -12.40
CA HIS A 65 -30.83 16.35 -11.24
C HIS A 65 -30.36 15.77 -9.90
N PRO A 66 -30.25 16.59 -8.83
CA PRO A 66 -30.24 16.13 -7.46
C PRO A 66 -31.53 15.35 -7.12
N VAL A 67 -31.46 14.51 -6.10
CA VAL A 67 -32.61 13.76 -5.58
C VAL A 67 -32.80 14.06 -4.10
N ASP A 68 -34.00 14.48 -3.74
CA ASP A 68 -34.42 14.71 -2.37
C ASP A 68 -35.54 13.73 -2.00
N LEU A 69 -35.32 12.97 -0.93
CA LEU A 69 -36.39 12.14 -0.35
C LEU A 69 -37.23 12.99 0.58
N LEU A 70 -38.52 13.19 0.23
CA LEU A 70 -39.52 13.79 1.14
C LEU A 70 -40.06 12.67 2.01
N VAL A 71 -39.54 12.56 3.23
CA VAL A 71 -39.92 11.52 4.19
C VAL A 71 -41.08 12.03 5.05
N THR A 72 -42.28 11.44 4.88
CA THR A 72 -43.44 11.64 5.77
C THR A 72 -43.35 10.59 6.87
N TYR A 73 -43.34 11.01 8.14
CA TYR A 73 -43.21 10.11 9.28
C TYR A 73 -44.26 10.40 10.36
N SER A 74 -44.65 9.35 11.07
CA SER A 74 -45.60 9.47 12.20
C SER A 74 -44.88 9.58 13.54
N SER A 75 -45.49 10.35 14.45
CA SER A 75 -45.08 10.43 15.85
C SER A 75 -46.19 9.81 16.71
N HIS A 76 -45.80 9.03 17.70
CA HIS A 76 -46.69 8.24 18.53
C HIS A 76 -46.47 8.58 20.01
N TYR A 77 -47.54 8.42 20.79
CA TYR A 77 -47.48 8.53 22.25
C TYR A 77 -47.76 7.17 22.89
N CYS A 78 -46.82 6.70 23.70
CA CYS A 78 -47.01 5.48 24.46
C CYS A 78 -47.63 5.82 25.84
N SER A 79 -48.87 5.46 26.08
CA SER A 79 -49.54 5.65 27.37
C SER A 79 -48.89 4.87 28.51
N ARG A 80 -48.35 3.68 28.21
CA ARG A 80 -47.68 2.81 29.16
C ARG A 80 -46.31 3.37 29.61
N CYS A 81 -45.48 3.88 28.68
CA CYS A 81 -44.17 4.47 28.97
C CYS A 81 -44.26 5.97 29.25
N ARG A 82 -45.40 6.63 28.95
CA ARG A 82 -45.60 8.08 29.03
C ARG A 82 -44.57 8.88 28.23
N LYS A 83 -44.23 8.40 27.01
CA LYS A 83 -43.22 9.03 26.14
C LYS A 83 -43.71 9.12 24.72
N HIS A 84 -43.33 10.22 24.07
CA HIS A 84 -43.42 10.38 22.62
C HIS A 84 -42.25 9.72 21.94
N PHE A 85 -42.47 9.18 20.76
CA PHE A 85 -41.42 8.65 19.88
C PHE A 85 -41.88 8.77 18.43
N ASN A 86 -40.92 8.95 17.53
CA ASN A 86 -41.14 8.92 16.09
C ASN A 86 -40.93 7.50 15.56
N VAL A 87 -41.55 7.21 14.43
CA VAL A 87 -41.23 5.98 13.68
C VAL A 87 -39.76 5.92 13.38
N ASP A 88 -39.20 4.71 13.38
CA ASP A 88 -37.80 4.50 13.10
C ASP A 88 -37.44 4.78 11.62
N LEU A 89 -36.46 5.64 11.39
CA LEU A 89 -35.93 6.02 10.09
C LEU A 89 -34.44 5.67 9.98
N THR A 90 -33.91 4.90 10.94
CA THR A 90 -32.46 4.57 11.00
C THR A 90 -32.02 3.67 9.88
N ASP A 91 -32.91 3.03 9.15
CA ASP A 91 -32.64 2.29 7.93
C ASP A 91 -32.32 3.19 6.72
N VAL A 92 -32.83 4.43 6.72
CA VAL A 92 -32.65 5.39 5.61
C VAL A 92 -31.53 6.38 5.91
N ALA A 93 -31.52 6.96 7.12
CA ALA A 93 -30.51 7.96 7.51
C ALA A 93 -30.21 7.88 9.01
N PRO A 94 -29.00 8.28 9.43
CA PRO A 94 -28.71 8.41 10.86
C PRO A 94 -29.59 9.45 11.54
N PRO A 95 -29.87 9.33 12.85
CA PRO A 95 -30.60 10.32 13.61
C PRO A 95 -30.00 11.72 13.44
N GLY A 96 -30.84 12.70 13.10
CA GLY A 96 -30.44 14.10 12.90
C GLY A 96 -29.66 14.39 11.60
N SER A 97 -29.40 13.40 10.76
CA SER A 97 -28.71 13.61 9.48
C SER A 97 -29.68 14.20 8.44
N HIS A 98 -29.15 15.09 7.59
CA HIS A 98 -29.84 15.58 6.37
C HIS A 98 -29.53 14.76 5.14
N TYR A 99 -28.70 13.71 5.26
CA TYR A 99 -28.19 12.86 4.18
C TYR A 99 -28.53 11.40 4.45
N THR A 100 -28.83 10.66 3.38
CA THR A 100 -29.05 9.22 3.47
C THR A 100 -27.77 8.46 3.79
N HIS A 101 -27.90 7.22 4.28
CA HIS A 101 -26.76 6.32 4.47
C HIS A 101 -25.94 6.11 3.19
N ARG A 102 -26.58 6.11 2.01
CA ARG A 102 -25.93 5.94 0.71
C ARG A 102 -24.92 7.06 0.44
N VAL A 103 -25.31 8.30 0.71
CA VAL A 103 -24.44 9.48 0.54
C VAL A 103 -23.26 9.43 1.51
N ILE A 104 -23.55 9.16 2.79
CA ILE A 104 -22.54 9.09 3.85
C ILE A 104 -21.52 7.98 3.52
N GLU A 105 -22.01 6.79 3.17
CA GLU A 105 -21.14 5.63 2.86
C GLU A 105 -20.26 5.89 1.64
N LEU A 106 -20.81 6.52 0.60
CA LEU A 106 -20.05 6.90 -0.58
C LEU A 106 -18.98 7.94 -0.25
N ALA A 107 -19.32 8.98 0.51
CA ALA A 107 -18.38 10.01 0.93
C ALA A 107 -17.20 9.42 1.71
N VAL A 108 -17.49 8.56 2.69
CA VAL A 108 -16.45 7.88 3.50
C VAL A 108 -15.60 6.95 2.64
N ARG A 109 -16.20 6.24 1.67
CA ARG A 109 -15.46 5.38 0.72
C ARG A 109 -14.48 6.17 -0.11
N LEU A 110 -14.92 7.25 -0.74
CA LEU A 110 -14.05 8.11 -1.56
C LEU A 110 -12.86 8.65 -0.78
N VAL A 111 -13.06 9.01 0.49
CA VAL A 111 -11.97 9.50 1.35
C VAL A 111 -11.03 8.39 1.79
N VAL A 112 -11.55 7.28 2.30
CA VAL A 112 -10.75 6.26 2.99
C VAL A 112 -10.16 5.24 2.02
N GLU A 113 -10.93 4.79 1.04
CA GLU A 113 -10.49 3.74 0.10
C GLU A 113 -9.84 4.33 -1.16
N ASP A 114 -10.41 5.42 -1.70
CA ASP A 114 -9.90 6.05 -2.92
C ASP A 114 -8.88 7.16 -2.62
N ASN A 115 -8.73 7.52 -1.34
CA ASN A 115 -7.79 8.54 -0.86
C ASN A 115 -8.05 9.94 -1.45
N LEU A 116 -9.31 10.32 -1.64
CA LEU A 116 -9.66 11.66 -2.08
C LEU A 116 -9.66 12.65 -0.90
N PRO A 117 -9.12 13.87 -1.08
CA PRO A 117 -9.26 14.95 -0.11
C PRO A 117 -10.73 15.33 0.15
N TYR A 118 -11.06 15.89 1.32
CA TYR A 118 -12.43 16.28 1.67
C TYR A 118 -13.05 17.25 0.66
N ARG A 119 -12.31 18.28 0.21
CA ARG A 119 -12.80 19.23 -0.80
C ARG A 119 -13.00 18.59 -2.18
N PRO A 120 -12.02 17.87 -2.76
CA PRO A 120 -12.24 17.06 -3.96
C PRO A 120 -13.38 16.03 -3.81
N THR A 121 -13.55 15.41 -2.62
CA THR A 121 -14.67 14.49 -2.38
C THR A 121 -16.02 15.23 -2.46
N SER A 122 -16.14 16.42 -1.85
CA SER A 122 -17.32 17.26 -1.97
C SER A 122 -17.66 17.58 -3.44
N TRP A 123 -16.64 17.94 -4.21
CA TRP A 123 -16.78 18.20 -5.64
C TRP A 123 -17.14 16.93 -6.45
N HIS A 124 -16.51 15.80 -6.13
CA HIS A 124 -16.81 14.51 -6.78
C HIS A 124 -18.26 14.08 -6.56
N LEU A 125 -18.77 14.23 -5.32
CA LEU A 125 -20.18 13.95 -5.00
C LEU A 125 -21.12 14.82 -5.82
N TRP A 126 -20.83 16.09 -6.00
CA TRP A 126 -21.63 16.98 -6.84
C TRP A 126 -21.55 16.58 -8.32
N ARG A 127 -20.34 16.47 -8.86
CA ARG A 127 -20.12 16.21 -10.28
C ARG A 127 -20.67 14.85 -10.72
N ASP A 128 -20.35 13.80 -9.96
CA ASP A 128 -20.59 12.43 -10.41
C ASP A 128 -21.84 11.80 -9.76
N HIS A 129 -22.42 12.45 -8.74
CA HIS A 129 -23.59 11.91 -8.01
C HIS A 129 -24.68 12.95 -7.72
N ARG A 130 -24.56 14.16 -8.24
CA ARG A 130 -25.55 15.24 -8.07
C ARG A 130 -25.98 15.52 -6.64
N VAL A 131 -25.13 15.29 -5.67
CA VAL A 131 -25.38 15.61 -4.26
C VAL A 131 -24.22 16.45 -3.73
N PHE A 132 -24.53 17.64 -3.21
CA PHE A 132 -23.52 18.49 -2.60
C PHE A 132 -23.44 18.23 -1.10
N VAL A 133 -22.25 17.91 -0.62
CA VAL A 133 -21.95 17.74 0.81
C VAL A 133 -20.79 18.65 1.17
N PRO A 134 -20.94 19.56 2.14
CA PRO A 134 -19.85 20.40 2.62
C PRO A 134 -18.66 19.55 3.12
N PHE A 135 -17.45 19.95 2.79
CA PHE A 135 -16.25 19.19 3.16
C PHE A 135 -16.10 18.99 4.68
N ALA A 136 -16.55 19.94 5.50
CA ALA A 136 -16.54 19.80 6.96
C ALA A 136 -17.51 18.70 7.43
N THR A 137 -18.65 18.53 6.78
CA THR A 137 -19.57 17.43 7.06
C THR A 137 -18.95 16.08 6.72
N ILE A 138 -18.27 15.99 5.58
CA ILE A 138 -17.53 14.77 5.19
C ILE A 138 -16.44 14.46 6.22
N GLN A 139 -15.71 15.47 6.67
CA GLN A 139 -14.69 15.32 7.71
C GLN A 139 -15.31 14.74 9.00
N ASN A 140 -16.41 15.31 9.47
CA ASN A 140 -17.11 14.84 10.68
C ASN A 140 -17.56 13.37 10.56
N TRP A 141 -18.06 12.95 9.38
CA TRP A 141 -18.44 11.56 9.16
C TRP A 141 -17.26 10.60 9.20
N VAL A 142 -16.15 11.00 8.59
CA VAL A 142 -14.91 10.19 8.60
C VAL A 142 -14.37 10.08 10.02
N GLU A 143 -14.28 11.17 10.78
CA GLU A 143 -13.80 11.16 12.17
C GLU A 143 -14.73 10.35 13.10
N ALA A 144 -16.03 10.42 12.89
CA ALA A 144 -16.98 9.56 13.61
C ALA A 144 -16.78 8.08 13.27
N GLY A 145 -16.56 7.79 11.98
CA GLY A 145 -16.20 6.45 11.50
C GLY A 145 -14.91 5.92 12.11
N GLU A 146 -13.87 6.76 12.20
CA GLU A 146 -12.57 6.43 12.82
C GLU A 146 -12.73 6.04 14.30
N LYS A 147 -13.46 6.85 15.08
CA LYS A 147 -13.72 6.55 16.51
C LYS A 147 -14.48 5.24 16.67
N LYS A 148 -15.46 4.97 15.81
CA LYS A 148 -16.22 3.72 15.84
C LYS A 148 -15.35 2.53 15.45
N ALA A 149 -14.57 2.66 14.37
CA ALA A 149 -13.68 1.61 13.88
C ALA A 149 -12.61 1.26 14.92
N HIS A 150 -12.00 2.25 15.56
CA HIS A 150 -10.99 2.01 16.61
C HIS A 150 -11.54 1.15 17.75
N ARG A 151 -12.81 1.34 18.14
CA ARG A 151 -13.47 0.49 19.15
C ARG A 151 -13.82 -0.90 18.62
N GLN A 152 -13.92 -1.09 17.32
CA GLN A 152 -14.22 -2.36 16.67
C GLN A 152 -12.97 -3.18 16.30
N MET A 153 -11.77 -2.61 16.48
CA MET A 153 -10.48 -3.32 16.31
C MET A 153 -10.19 -4.27 17.49
N ASP A 154 -11.23 -4.91 17.98
CA ASP A 154 -11.28 -5.80 19.10
C ASP A 154 -11.37 -7.26 18.66
N ARG A 155 -11.99 -8.07 19.45
CA ARG A 155 -12.16 -9.50 19.27
C ARG A 155 -12.82 -9.85 17.93
N ALA A 156 -13.86 -9.14 17.52
CA ALA A 156 -14.63 -9.48 16.31
C ALA A 156 -13.81 -9.28 15.02
N PHE A 157 -13.00 -8.20 14.96
CA PHE A 157 -12.08 -8.02 13.84
C PHE A 157 -11.00 -9.09 13.79
N LEU A 158 -10.41 -9.42 14.94
CA LEU A 158 -9.39 -10.46 15.03
C LEU A 158 -9.95 -11.85 14.69
N ASP A 159 -11.20 -12.14 15.05
CA ASP A 159 -11.88 -13.39 14.66
C ASP A 159 -11.96 -13.50 13.14
N TRP A 160 -12.39 -12.43 12.47
CA TRP A 160 -12.41 -12.39 11.00
C TRP A 160 -11.00 -12.46 10.38
N ALA A 161 -10.05 -11.67 10.90
CA ALA A 161 -8.70 -11.61 10.32
C ALA A 161 -7.96 -12.95 10.41
N LEU A 162 -8.19 -13.70 11.49
CA LEU A 162 -7.53 -14.95 11.81
C LEU A 162 -8.32 -16.21 11.44
N GLU A 163 -9.56 -16.09 10.95
CA GLU A 163 -10.42 -17.22 10.55
C GLU A 163 -9.72 -18.18 9.59
N SER A 164 -8.97 -17.66 8.62
CA SER A 164 -8.22 -18.42 7.62
C SER A 164 -6.71 -18.27 7.76
N PHE A 165 -6.23 -18.11 9.00
CA PHE A 165 -4.83 -17.85 9.28
C PHE A 165 -3.91 -18.93 8.71
N SER A 166 -2.91 -18.51 7.92
CA SER A 166 -2.01 -19.43 7.23
C SER A 166 -0.88 -19.98 8.08
N GLY A 167 -0.65 -19.44 9.27
CA GLY A 167 0.52 -19.69 10.10
C GLY A 167 1.74 -18.82 9.78
N TYR A 168 1.69 -18.00 8.75
CA TYR A 168 2.84 -17.20 8.30
C TYR A 168 2.52 -15.70 8.35
N VAL A 169 3.32 -14.96 9.12
CA VAL A 169 3.16 -13.52 9.30
C VAL A 169 4.28 -12.76 8.59
N ALA A 170 3.95 -11.62 8.02
CA ALA A 170 4.91 -10.57 7.69
C ALA A 170 4.76 -9.42 8.69
N ALA A 171 5.87 -8.96 9.25
CA ALA A 171 5.93 -7.79 10.12
C ALA A 171 6.90 -6.74 9.53
N ASP A 172 6.54 -5.48 9.68
CA ASP A 172 7.31 -4.36 9.12
C ASP A 172 7.01 -3.07 9.89
N GLU A 173 7.95 -2.13 9.87
CA GLU A 173 7.79 -0.79 10.37
C GLU A 173 7.71 0.23 9.25
N LEU A 174 6.79 1.17 9.37
CA LEU A 174 6.60 2.27 8.42
C LEU A 174 6.81 3.62 9.11
N TYR A 175 7.86 4.32 8.73
CA TYR A 175 8.16 5.66 9.23
C TYR A 175 7.43 6.72 8.38
N GLU A 176 6.58 7.52 9.03
CA GLU A 176 5.81 8.60 8.41
C GLU A 176 5.83 9.86 9.29
N GLY A 177 6.77 10.75 9.03
CA GLY A 177 6.98 11.97 9.84
C GLY A 177 7.45 11.62 11.26
N PRO A 178 6.77 12.13 12.31
CA PRO A 178 7.14 11.82 13.70
C PRO A 178 6.59 10.48 14.20
N TYR A 179 5.85 9.76 13.36
CA TYR A 179 5.20 8.50 13.75
C TYR A 179 5.84 7.31 13.07
N CYS A 180 5.84 6.19 13.80
CA CYS A 180 6.14 4.87 13.23
C CYS A 180 4.90 3.98 13.35
N VAL A 181 4.56 3.26 12.29
CA VAL A 181 3.46 2.30 12.28
C VAL A 181 4.05 0.91 12.20
N LEU A 182 3.88 0.12 13.26
CA LEU A 182 4.15 -1.31 13.25
C LEU A 182 2.95 -2.04 12.64
N SER A 183 3.20 -3.00 11.79
CA SER A 183 2.14 -3.75 11.10
C SER A 183 2.45 -5.25 11.08
N ALA A 184 1.43 -6.08 11.32
CA ALA A 184 1.48 -7.53 11.17
C ALA A 184 0.36 -7.98 10.22
N VAL A 185 0.72 -8.78 9.21
CA VAL A 185 -0.16 -9.21 8.13
C VAL A 185 0.02 -10.71 7.90
N ASP A 186 -1.05 -11.46 7.65
CA ASP A 186 -0.93 -12.82 7.13
C ASP A 186 -0.23 -12.78 5.77
N ASN A 187 0.97 -13.33 5.71
CA ASN A 187 1.85 -13.18 4.54
C ASN A 187 1.41 -14.03 3.33
N ARG A 188 0.40 -14.89 3.49
CA ARG A 188 -0.16 -15.71 2.41
C ARG A 188 -1.57 -15.30 2.02
N GLN A 189 -2.40 -14.93 3.00
CA GLN A 189 -3.77 -14.48 2.77
C GLN A 189 -3.86 -12.98 2.52
N TYR A 190 -2.79 -12.23 2.79
CA TYR A 190 -2.75 -10.77 2.68
C TYR A 190 -3.72 -10.04 3.61
N LYS A 191 -4.29 -10.71 4.61
CA LYS A 191 -5.17 -10.11 5.63
C LYS A 191 -4.31 -9.38 6.67
N ARG A 192 -4.61 -8.11 6.91
CA ARG A 192 -3.97 -7.33 7.99
C ARG A 192 -4.52 -7.80 9.34
N ILE A 193 -3.63 -8.08 10.30
CA ILE A 193 -4.00 -8.65 11.61
C ILE A 193 -3.94 -7.57 12.67
N LEU A 194 -2.78 -6.94 12.83
CA LEU A 194 -2.51 -5.94 13.87
C LEU A 194 -1.74 -4.75 13.31
N TYR A 195 -1.92 -3.61 13.96
CA TYR A 195 -1.08 -2.44 13.79
C TYR A 195 -0.88 -1.75 15.15
N GLU A 196 0.15 -0.93 15.23
CA GLU A 196 0.40 -0.02 16.34
C GLU A 196 1.03 1.26 15.83
N VAL A 197 0.62 2.40 16.36
CA VAL A 197 1.21 3.69 16.03
C VAL A 197 2.05 4.15 17.21
N LEU A 198 3.34 4.37 16.96
CA LEU A 198 4.28 4.94 17.91
C LEU A 198 4.54 6.41 17.55
N ASP A 199 4.75 7.24 18.56
CA ASP A 199 5.15 8.66 18.44
C ASP A 199 6.67 8.87 18.63
N HIS A 200 7.41 7.78 18.54
CA HIS A 200 8.87 7.70 18.64
C HIS A 200 9.40 6.60 17.72
N ASP A 201 10.71 6.58 17.53
CA ASP A 201 11.37 5.49 16.82
C ASP A 201 11.26 4.18 17.63
N PRO A 202 10.84 3.05 17.02
CA PRO A 202 10.64 1.79 17.71
C PRO A 202 11.96 1.25 18.28
N ASN A 203 11.88 0.67 19.46
CA ASN A 203 12.95 -0.07 20.10
C ASN A 203 12.58 -1.56 20.28
N HIS A 204 13.44 -2.36 20.88
CA HIS A 204 13.19 -3.80 21.10
C HIS A 204 11.98 -4.08 21.98
N ASP A 205 11.72 -3.25 22.99
CA ASP A 205 10.60 -3.42 23.90
C ASP A 205 9.26 -3.14 23.21
N ASP A 206 9.22 -2.13 22.33
CA ASP A 206 8.04 -1.85 21.51
C ASP A 206 7.71 -3.02 20.58
N ILE A 207 8.73 -3.56 19.90
CA ILE A 207 8.56 -4.73 19.01
C ILE A 207 8.12 -5.95 19.83
N LYS A 208 8.71 -6.17 21.01
CA LYS A 208 8.34 -7.26 21.90
C LYS A 208 6.90 -7.15 22.38
N ALA A 209 6.46 -5.96 22.80
CA ALA A 209 5.08 -5.70 23.19
C ALA A 209 4.11 -5.93 22.05
N PHE A 210 4.44 -5.42 20.84
CA PHE A 210 3.65 -5.62 19.63
C PHE A 210 3.51 -7.11 19.26
N LEU A 211 4.61 -7.86 19.26
CA LEU A 211 4.63 -9.30 18.98
C LEU A 211 3.94 -10.10 20.10
N GLY A 212 4.02 -9.65 21.35
CA GLY A 212 3.28 -10.21 22.48
C GLY A 212 1.77 -10.17 22.26
N ARG A 213 1.24 -9.02 21.85
CA ARG A 213 -0.20 -8.90 21.47
C ARG A 213 -0.59 -9.82 20.32
N LEU A 214 0.30 -9.99 19.34
CA LEU A 214 0.07 -10.95 18.25
C LEU A 214 -0.01 -12.39 18.79
N LYS A 215 0.91 -12.77 19.69
CA LYS A 215 0.92 -14.09 20.34
C LYS A 215 -0.35 -14.32 21.13
N ASP A 216 -0.80 -13.34 21.92
CA ASP A 216 -2.02 -13.43 22.71
C ASP A 216 -3.25 -13.62 21.80
N ALA A 217 -3.33 -12.88 20.69
CA ALA A 217 -4.40 -13.00 19.71
C ALA A 217 -4.44 -14.38 19.06
N LEU A 218 -3.29 -14.97 18.74
CA LEU A 218 -3.16 -16.33 18.19
C LEU A 218 -3.50 -17.40 19.23
N THR A 219 -2.94 -17.28 20.44
CA THR A 219 -3.16 -18.24 21.53
C THR A 219 -4.64 -18.31 21.95
N ALA A 220 -5.32 -17.16 22.03
CA ALA A 220 -6.75 -17.09 22.33
C ALA A 220 -7.64 -17.83 21.29
N ARG A 221 -7.08 -18.20 20.13
CA ARG A 221 -7.76 -18.90 19.04
C ARG A 221 -7.13 -20.25 18.72
N GLU A 222 -6.25 -20.73 19.59
CA GLU A 222 -5.54 -22.01 19.41
C GLU A 222 -4.76 -22.08 18.08
N LEU A 223 -4.26 -20.94 17.61
CA LEU A 223 -3.49 -20.81 16.36
C LEU A 223 -2.00 -20.75 16.65
N GLU A 224 -1.21 -21.37 15.77
CA GLU A 224 0.25 -21.44 15.90
C GLU A 224 0.94 -20.61 14.79
N LEU A 225 1.98 -19.87 15.18
CA LEU A 225 2.88 -19.19 14.24
C LEU A 225 3.92 -20.19 13.71
N LYS A 226 3.88 -20.47 12.41
CA LYS A 226 4.80 -21.39 11.72
C LYS A 226 6.02 -20.69 11.12
N GLY A 227 5.95 -19.36 10.95
CA GLY A 227 7.06 -18.59 10.44
C GLY A 227 6.74 -17.10 10.33
N ILE A 228 7.78 -16.28 10.45
CA ILE A 228 7.68 -14.82 10.35
C ILE A 228 8.68 -14.28 9.32
N THR A 229 8.24 -13.30 8.53
CA THR A 229 9.06 -12.61 7.53
C THR A 229 9.17 -11.13 7.86
N THR A 230 10.41 -10.59 7.92
CA THR A 230 10.68 -9.16 8.14
C THR A 230 11.59 -8.58 7.06
N ASP A 231 11.79 -7.28 7.04
CA ASP A 231 12.68 -6.60 6.08
C ASP A 231 14.18 -6.80 6.35
N GLY A 232 14.55 -7.28 7.54
CA GLY A 232 15.94 -7.47 7.99
C GLY A 232 16.44 -6.36 8.91
N SER A 233 15.55 -5.57 9.46
CA SER A 233 15.85 -4.65 10.58
C SER A 233 16.40 -5.42 11.78
N ALA A 234 17.37 -4.82 12.48
CA ALA A 234 17.97 -5.40 13.68
C ALA A 234 17.00 -5.48 14.88
N LEU A 235 15.86 -4.79 14.78
CA LEU A 235 14.85 -4.71 15.86
C LEU A 235 14.09 -6.03 16.07
N TYR A 236 14.01 -6.92 15.07
CA TYR A 236 13.13 -8.10 15.12
C TYR A 236 13.74 -9.37 15.69
N PRO A 237 15.03 -9.72 15.45
CA PRO A 237 15.53 -11.07 15.73
C PRO A 237 15.42 -11.49 17.18
N GLU A 238 15.72 -10.59 18.12
CA GLU A 238 15.68 -10.86 19.56
C GLU A 238 14.25 -10.91 20.10
N PRO A 239 13.38 -9.90 19.85
CA PRO A 239 11.99 -9.96 20.27
C PRO A 239 11.23 -11.17 19.69
N ILE A 240 11.49 -11.58 18.43
CA ILE A 240 10.86 -12.78 17.86
C ILE A 240 11.23 -14.03 18.68
N ARG A 241 12.53 -14.20 19.00
CA ARG A 241 13.00 -15.33 19.78
C ARG A 241 12.44 -15.34 21.20
N GLU A 242 12.36 -14.16 21.84
CA GLU A 242 11.82 -14.05 23.20
C GLU A 242 10.32 -14.34 23.28
N VAL A 243 9.55 -13.86 22.29
CA VAL A 243 8.09 -14.01 22.30
C VAL A 243 7.67 -15.39 21.77
N PHE A 244 8.22 -15.84 20.64
CA PHE A 244 7.78 -17.05 19.94
C PHE A 244 8.74 -18.24 20.04
N GLY A 245 9.93 -18.06 20.62
CA GLY A 245 10.96 -19.10 20.66
C GLY A 245 11.64 -19.31 19.29
N GLU A 246 11.95 -20.56 18.99
CA GLU A 246 12.68 -20.97 17.78
C GLU A 246 11.75 -21.07 16.55
N VAL A 247 11.02 -20.01 16.25
CA VAL A 247 10.19 -19.96 15.05
C VAL A 247 11.04 -19.61 13.81
N PRO A 248 10.80 -20.21 12.62
CA PRO A 248 11.48 -19.85 11.38
C PRO A 248 11.36 -18.36 11.07
N HIS A 249 12.48 -17.63 11.14
CA HIS A 249 12.56 -16.22 10.82
C HIS A 249 13.20 -16.01 9.45
N GLN A 250 12.39 -15.58 8.49
CA GLN A 250 12.78 -15.26 7.12
C GLN A 250 13.04 -13.77 6.97
N ILE A 251 14.20 -13.40 6.44
CA ILE A 251 14.43 -12.02 5.98
C ILE A 251 13.98 -11.87 4.53
N CYS A 252 13.24 -10.83 4.24
CA CYS A 252 12.70 -10.54 2.91
C CYS A 252 13.80 -10.54 1.85
N THR A 253 13.71 -11.49 0.90
CA THR A 253 14.72 -11.64 -0.17
C THR A 253 14.81 -10.40 -1.05
N PHE A 254 13.70 -9.65 -1.20
CA PHE A 254 13.68 -8.42 -2.00
C PHE A 254 14.59 -7.36 -1.38
N HIS A 255 14.53 -7.14 -0.07
CA HIS A 255 15.36 -6.14 0.62
C HIS A 255 16.85 -6.52 0.55
N VAL A 256 17.19 -7.79 0.77
CA VAL A 256 18.58 -8.27 0.67
C VAL A 256 19.12 -8.10 -0.76
N ILE A 257 18.33 -8.49 -1.77
CA ILE A 257 18.75 -8.33 -3.17
C ILE A 257 18.84 -6.84 -3.54
N ALA A 258 17.92 -6.00 -3.08
CA ALA A 258 17.94 -4.55 -3.33
C ALA A 258 19.23 -3.89 -2.79
N GLU A 259 19.70 -4.28 -1.60
CA GLU A 259 20.96 -3.77 -1.05
C GLU A 259 22.16 -4.21 -1.88
N LEU A 260 22.20 -5.45 -2.34
CA LEU A 260 23.26 -5.96 -3.23
C LEU A 260 23.23 -5.25 -4.59
N VAL A 261 22.04 -5.03 -5.15
CA VAL A 261 21.85 -4.25 -6.39
C VAL A 261 22.40 -2.83 -6.24
N LYS A 262 22.07 -2.14 -5.13
CA LYS A 262 22.64 -0.82 -4.83
C LYS A 262 24.16 -0.85 -4.79
N GLY A 263 24.75 -1.88 -4.18
CA GLY A 263 26.21 -2.08 -4.12
C GLY A 263 26.82 -2.20 -5.51
N VAL A 264 26.27 -3.07 -6.36
CA VAL A 264 26.77 -3.28 -7.74
C VAL A 264 26.64 -2.00 -8.57
N LEU A 265 25.50 -1.29 -8.49
CA LEU A 265 25.32 -0.04 -9.23
C LEU A 265 26.28 1.06 -8.77
N ARG A 266 26.61 1.12 -7.46
CA ARG A 266 27.66 2.02 -6.93
C ARG A 266 29.04 1.68 -7.51
N ALA A 267 29.38 0.39 -7.63
CA ALA A 267 30.64 -0.05 -8.24
C ALA A 267 30.73 0.36 -9.73
N VAL A 268 29.67 0.18 -10.49
CA VAL A 268 29.59 0.65 -11.89
C VAL A 268 29.72 2.17 -11.97
N ALA A 269 29.11 2.91 -11.06
CA ALA A 269 29.23 4.37 -10.99
C ALA A 269 30.66 4.81 -10.62
N ALA A 270 31.33 4.11 -9.71
CA ALA A 270 32.71 4.38 -9.36
C ALA A 270 33.66 4.19 -10.55
N GLU A 271 33.47 3.11 -11.35
CA GLU A 271 34.23 2.88 -12.57
C GLU A 271 34.04 4.00 -13.60
N ARG A 272 32.80 4.47 -13.78
CA ARG A 272 32.50 5.63 -14.64
C ARG A 272 33.24 6.89 -14.17
N LYS A 273 33.25 7.14 -12.86
CA LYS A 273 34.01 8.27 -12.28
C LYS A 273 35.52 8.12 -12.54
N ARG A 274 36.09 6.89 -12.42
CA ARG A 274 37.47 6.60 -12.72
C ARG A 274 37.83 6.89 -14.19
N LEU A 275 36.96 6.45 -15.11
CA LEU A 275 37.09 6.73 -16.55
C LEU A 275 37.02 8.24 -16.85
N ALA A 276 36.12 8.96 -16.21
CA ALA A 276 35.98 10.39 -16.39
C ALA A 276 37.29 11.14 -15.96
N LYS A 277 37.91 10.70 -14.86
CA LYS A 277 39.21 11.24 -14.40
C LYS A 277 40.36 10.90 -15.34
N SER A 278 40.35 9.75 -16.03
CA SER A 278 41.36 9.34 -16.97
C SER A 278 41.23 9.97 -18.37
N LYS A 279 40.15 10.76 -18.59
CA LYS A 279 39.91 11.40 -19.87
C LYS A 279 41.00 12.46 -20.14
N PRO A 280 41.71 12.38 -21.31
CA PRO A 280 42.74 13.35 -21.63
C PRO A 280 42.14 14.75 -21.82
N LYS A 281 42.84 15.76 -21.31
CA LYS A 281 42.50 17.16 -21.57
C LYS A 281 42.87 17.50 -23.01
N LEU A 282 41.92 17.98 -23.79
CA LEU A 282 42.12 18.37 -25.17
C LEU A 282 42.24 19.89 -25.27
N LYS A 283 43.09 20.35 -26.24
CA LYS A 283 43.09 21.76 -26.64
C LYS A 283 41.78 22.10 -27.33
N ARG A 284 41.34 23.35 -27.26
CA ARG A 284 40.17 23.85 -27.99
C ARG A 284 40.36 23.71 -29.51
N GLY A 285 39.30 23.35 -30.22
CA GLY A 285 39.31 23.22 -31.68
C GLY A 285 39.57 21.80 -32.18
N ARG A 286 39.40 21.61 -33.49
CA ARG A 286 39.61 20.33 -34.20
C ARG A 286 41.12 20.12 -34.37
N PRO A 287 41.70 18.94 -34.00
CA PRO A 287 43.10 18.67 -34.21
C PRO A 287 43.49 18.73 -35.69
N SER A 288 44.61 19.36 -35.98
CA SER A 288 45.16 19.40 -37.33
C SER A 288 45.39 17.99 -37.88
N SER A 289 45.24 17.81 -39.19
CA SER A 289 45.56 16.57 -39.91
C SER A 289 47.00 16.10 -39.72
N LYS A 290 47.93 17.04 -39.53
CA LYS A 290 49.35 16.81 -39.33
C LYS A 290 49.71 16.42 -37.89
N ASP A 291 48.89 16.77 -36.88
CA ASP A 291 49.13 16.44 -35.47
C ASP A 291 48.59 15.04 -35.10
N LYS A 292 49.38 14.02 -35.36
CA LYS A 292 49.05 12.61 -35.06
C LYS A 292 48.80 12.38 -33.56
N LYS A 293 49.51 13.07 -32.64
CA LYS A 293 49.38 12.94 -31.19
C LYS A 293 48.05 13.51 -30.71
N ALA A 294 47.68 14.73 -31.13
CA ALA A 294 46.41 15.34 -30.78
C ALA A 294 45.21 14.54 -31.30
N ARG A 295 45.30 13.98 -32.52
CA ARG A 295 44.27 13.09 -33.10
C ARG A 295 44.10 11.81 -32.30
N ARG A 296 45.18 11.19 -31.84
CA ARG A 296 45.14 10.00 -30.97
C ARG A 296 44.45 10.32 -29.66
N LEU A 297 44.81 11.43 -28.99
CA LEU A 297 44.17 11.88 -27.74
C LEU A 297 42.69 12.17 -27.92
N ALA A 298 42.31 12.80 -29.03
CA ALA A 298 40.88 13.09 -29.35
C ALA A 298 40.08 11.79 -29.55
N ARG A 299 40.63 10.79 -30.26
CA ARG A 299 40.00 9.46 -30.39
C ARG A 299 39.85 8.77 -29.05
N GLN A 300 40.90 8.79 -28.22
CA GLN A 300 40.87 8.21 -26.88
C GLN A 300 39.83 8.90 -26.01
N SER A 301 39.79 10.22 -26.02
CA SER A 301 38.75 10.99 -25.27
C SER A 301 37.34 10.64 -25.71
N LYS A 302 37.10 10.49 -27.03
CA LYS A 302 35.79 10.09 -27.57
C LYS A 302 35.44 8.66 -27.15
N SER A 303 36.38 7.73 -27.21
CA SER A 303 36.17 6.34 -26.77
C SER A 303 35.82 6.25 -25.27
N ILE A 304 36.57 6.98 -24.42
CA ILE A 304 36.26 7.04 -22.98
C ILE A 304 34.87 7.62 -22.73
N GLN A 305 34.52 8.71 -23.44
CA GLN A 305 33.19 9.32 -23.32
C GLN A 305 32.08 8.34 -23.71
N GLN A 306 32.29 7.56 -24.77
CA GLN A 306 31.33 6.54 -25.20
C GLN A 306 31.20 5.44 -24.15
N ASN A 307 32.29 4.94 -23.58
CA ASN A 307 32.27 3.94 -22.51
C ASN A 307 31.51 4.45 -21.28
N ILE A 308 31.70 5.72 -20.89
CA ILE A 308 30.98 6.34 -19.79
C ILE A 308 29.46 6.38 -20.06
N SER A 309 29.08 6.74 -21.28
CA SER A 309 27.69 6.78 -21.72
C SER A 309 27.06 5.39 -21.72
N ASP A 310 27.72 4.41 -22.33
CA ASP A 310 27.28 3.02 -22.42
C ASP A 310 27.09 2.40 -21.03
N LEU A 311 28.05 2.57 -20.12
CA LEU A 311 27.96 2.10 -18.75
C LEU A 311 26.84 2.80 -17.95
N PHE A 312 26.44 4.00 -18.34
CA PHE A 312 25.30 4.67 -17.70
C PHE A 312 23.97 4.17 -18.23
N GLN A 313 23.82 4.11 -19.53
CA GLN A 313 22.57 3.72 -20.19
C GLN A 313 22.23 2.26 -19.85
N ASP A 314 23.21 1.38 -19.90
CA ASP A 314 23.06 -0.06 -19.74
C ASP A 314 23.36 -0.57 -18.32
N ARG A 315 23.48 0.31 -17.32
CA ARG A 315 23.86 -0.06 -15.94
C ARG A 315 22.99 -1.15 -15.32
N PHE A 316 21.71 -1.21 -15.68
CA PHE A 316 20.80 -2.21 -15.14
C PHE A 316 21.03 -3.62 -15.68
N LEU A 317 21.78 -3.79 -16.78
CA LEU A 317 22.17 -5.12 -17.27
C LEU A 317 23.05 -5.87 -16.27
N PHE A 318 23.80 -5.15 -15.41
CA PHE A 318 24.63 -5.77 -14.37
C PHE A 318 23.79 -6.43 -13.26
N VAL A 319 22.56 -5.99 -13.05
CA VAL A 319 21.71 -6.42 -11.94
C VAL A 319 20.40 -7.07 -12.37
N LYS A 320 20.08 -7.11 -13.64
CA LYS A 320 18.87 -7.76 -14.15
C LYS A 320 18.94 -9.27 -13.94
N ARG A 321 17.90 -9.87 -13.32
CA ARG A 321 17.92 -11.30 -12.95
C ARG A 321 18.07 -12.23 -14.15
N ARG A 322 17.38 -11.96 -15.25
CA ARG A 322 17.49 -12.74 -16.50
C ARG A 322 17.76 -11.80 -17.67
N LEU A 323 18.83 -12.06 -18.42
CA LEU A 323 19.18 -11.31 -19.61
C LEU A 323 18.67 -12.03 -20.85
N LYS A 324 18.10 -11.27 -21.77
CA LYS A 324 17.83 -11.73 -23.14
C LYS A 324 19.16 -11.96 -23.90
N PRO A 325 19.20 -12.79 -24.96
CA PRO A 325 20.42 -12.99 -25.73
C PRO A 325 21.05 -11.69 -26.28
N SER A 326 20.23 -10.75 -26.73
CA SER A 326 20.67 -9.42 -27.18
C SER A 326 21.28 -8.59 -26.06
N GLU A 327 20.68 -8.60 -24.87
CA GLU A 327 21.18 -7.90 -23.69
C GLU A 327 22.53 -8.51 -23.20
N ARG A 328 22.67 -9.83 -23.29
CA ARG A 328 23.94 -10.49 -22.97
C ARG A 328 25.05 -10.08 -23.95
N LYS A 329 24.76 -10.02 -25.26
CA LYS A 329 25.70 -9.50 -26.26
C LYS A 329 26.06 -8.04 -25.95
N ARG A 330 25.08 -7.20 -25.62
CA ARG A 330 25.31 -5.79 -25.26
C ARG A 330 26.18 -5.66 -24.01
N LEU A 331 25.91 -6.45 -22.98
CA LEU A 331 26.74 -6.47 -21.75
C LEU A 331 28.19 -6.84 -22.05
N LEU A 332 28.44 -7.87 -22.88
CA LEU A 332 29.79 -8.25 -23.30
C LEU A 332 30.50 -7.13 -24.05
N TYR A 333 29.79 -6.40 -24.90
CA TYR A 333 30.29 -5.25 -25.62
C TYR A 333 30.76 -4.13 -24.68
N ILE A 334 29.85 -3.65 -23.79
CA ILE A 334 30.13 -2.52 -22.89
C ILE A 334 31.17 -2.86 -21.81
N THR A 335 31.39 -4.14 -21.51
CA THR A 335 32.41 -4.60 -20.57
C THR A 335 33.72 -5.00 -21.25
N ARG A 336 33.86 -4.77 -22.55
CA ARG A 336 35.10 -5.01 -23.26
C ARG A 336 36.21 -4.10 -22.71
N GLY A 337 37.24 -4.68 -22.16
CA GLY A 337 38.32 -3.94 -21.46
C GLY A 337 38.07 -3.68 -19.95
N PHE A 338 36.93 -4.13 -19.41
CA PHE A 338 36.56 -3.99 -17.99
C PHE A 338 36.25 -5.37 -17.38
N PRO A 339 37.25 -6.27 -17.24
CA PRO A 339 37.03 -7.62 -16.73
C PRO A 339 36.43 -7.63 -15.32
N GLN A 340 36.76 -6.62 -14.48
CA GLN A 340 36.20 -6.42 -13.15
C GLN A 340 34.65 -6.25 -13.19
N LEU A 341 34.11 -5.53 -14.15
CA LEU A 341 32.68 -5.36 -14.25
C LEU A 341 31.95 -6.67 -14.67
N ARG A 342 32.59 -7.52 -15.45
CA ARG A 342 32.06 -8.87 -15.73
C ARG A 342 31.96 -9.70 -14.48
N LYS A 343 32.98 -9.63 -13.60
CA LYS A 343 32.97 -10.35 -12.33
C LYS A 343 31.83 -9.90 -11.42
N LEU A 344 31.50 -8.62 -11.39
CA LEU A 344 30.30 -8.14 -10.68
C LEU A 344 29.03 -8.81 -11.21
N ARG A 345 28.89 -8.94 -12.52
CA ARG A 345 27.75 -9.63 -13.11
C ARG A 345 27.71 -11.11 -12.74
N GLU A 346 28.82 -11.81 -12.83
CA GLU A 346 28.94 -13.22 -12.44
C GLU A 346 28.54 -13.42 -10.96
N ILE A 347 29.00 -12.54 -10.07
CA ILE A 347 28.62 -12.57 -8.66
C ILE A 347 27.10 -12.40 -8.48
N MET A 348 26.49 -11.46 -9.20
CA MET A 348 25.03 -11.28 -9.13
C MET A 348 24.27 -12.50 -9.64
N GLU A 349 24.76 -13.20 -10.67
CA GLU A 349 24.15 -14.45 -11.15
C GLU A 349 24.24 -15.55 -10.10
N HIS A 350 25.38 -15.68 -9.40
CA HIS A 350 25.54 -16.62 -8.28
C HIS A 350 24.62 -16.26 -7.12
N ILE A 351 24.48 -14.97 -6.79
CA ILE A 351 23.55 -14.50 -5.75
C ILE A 351 22.11 -14.91 -6.11
N TYR A 352 21.64 -14.65 -7.34
CA TYR A 352 20.31 -15.07 -7.76
C TYR A 352 20.09 -16.58 -7.71
N ALA A 353 21.14 -17.36 -7.94
CA ALA A 353 21.09 -18.82 -7.87
C ALA A 353 20.96 -19.36 -6.42
N LEU A 354 21.31 -18.56 -5.39
CA LEU A 354 21.08 -18.92 -3.99
C LEU A 354 19.56 -18.99 -3.65
N PHE A 355 18.77 -18.13 -4.28
CA PHE A 355 17.32 -18.01 -4.04
C PHE A 355 16.47 -18.91 -4.94
N ASP A 356 17.05 -19.96 -5.55
CA ASP A 356 16.30 -20.92 -6.34
C ASP A 356 15.60 -21.91 -5.41
N ARG A 357 14.27 -21.94 -5.42
CA ARG A 357 13.43 -22.84 -4.60
C ARG A 357 13.68 -24.34 -4.82
N ARG A 358 14.44 -24.71 -5.83
CA ARG A 358 14.89 -26.10 -6.04
C ARG A 358 16.06 -26.49 -5.15
N CYS A 359 16.74 -25.51 -4.52
CA CYS A 359 17.80 -25.76 -3.55
C CYS A 359 17.20 -25.94 -2.14
N ARG A 360 17.85 -26.77 -1.30
CA ARG A 360 17.65 -26.77 0.15
C ARG A 360 18.54 -25.71 0.79
N THR A 361 18.17 -25.21 1.97
CA THR A 361 18.92 -24.18 2.71
C THR A 361 20.39 -24.57 2.90
N GLN A 362 20.66 -25.82 3.31
CA GLN A 362 22.03 -26.30 3.48
C GLN A 362 22.89 -26.22 2.19
N THR A 363 22.28 -26.60 1.05
CA THR A 363 22.96 -26.48 -0.26
C THR A 363 23.23 -25.02 -0.62
N ALA A 364 22.25 -24.13 -0.37
CA ALA A 364 22.40 -22.70 -0.63
C ALA A 364 23.48 -22.08 0.27
N LEU A 365 23.54 -22.45 1.55
CA LEU A 365 24.60 -22.01 2.48
C LEU A 365 25.98 -22.49 2.02
N GLY A 366 26.08 -23.74 1.53
CA GLY A 366 27.34 -24.26 0.93
C GLY A 366 27.78 -23.43 -0.30
N LYS A 367 26.82 -23.08 -1.19
CA LYS A 367 27.08 -22.18 -2.34
C LYS A 367 27.48 -20.78 -1.86
N LEU A 368 26.82 -20.24 -0.83
CA LEU A 368 27.14 -18.92 -0.25
C LEU A 368 28.55 -18.91 0.34
N LYS A 369 28.97 -19.96 1.06
CA LYS A 369 30.33 -20.09 1.59
C LYS A 369 31.37 -20.04 0.46
N LYS A 370 31.16 -20.80 -0.63
CA LYS A 370 32.02 -20.76 -1.83
C LYS A 370 32.04 -19.38 -2.48
N LEU A 371 30.88 -18.74 -2.60
CA LEU A 371 30.75 -17.38 -3.15
C LEU A 371 31.52 -16.36 -2.30
N ARG A 372 31.40 -16.41 -0.97
CA ARG A 372 32.18 -15.56 -0.04
C ARG A 372 33.67 -15.74 -0.19
N GLN A 373 34.17 -16.99 -0.29
CA GLN A 373 35.56 -17.27 -0.53
C GLN A 373 36.06 -16.73 -1.89
N TRP A 374 35.22 -16.83 -2.90
CA TRP A 374 35.53 -16.30 -4.22
C TRP A 374 35.58 -14.78 -4.23
N VAL A 375 34.58 -14.10 -3.65
CA VAL A 375 34.52 -12.62 -3.56
C VAL A 375 35.71 -12.04 -2.78
N LYS A 376 36.18 -12.69 -1.71
CA LYS A 376 37.35 -12.26 -0.95
C LYS A 376 38.64 -12.11 -1.80
N ARG A 377 38.74 -12.81 -2.93
CA ARG A 377 39.88 -12.70 -3.85
C ARG A 377 39.93 -11.38 -4.62
N PHE A 378 38.81 -10.63 -4.61
CA PHE A 378 38.69 -9.38 -5.36
C PHE A 378 38.65 -8.19 -4.40
N LYS A 379 39.83 -7.76 -3.89
CA LYS A 379 39.93 -6.65 -2.93
C LYS A 379 39.28 -5.34 -3.39
N TRP A 380 39.19 -5.10 -4.71
CA TRP A 380 38.60 -3.90 -5.29
C TRP A 380 37.06 -3.94 -5.32
N ILE A 381 36.42 -5.09 -5.06
CA ILE A 381 34.95 -5.23 -4.93
C ILE A 381 34.50 -4.92 -3.49
N GLY A 382 35.40 -4.81 -2.53
CA GLY A 382 35.22 -4.72 -1.09
C GLY A 382 33.91 -4.12 -0.60
N ASP A 383 33.82 -2.79 -0.53
CA ASP A 383 32.66 -2.09 0.05
C ASP A 383 31.32 -2.34 -0.65
N PRO A 384 31.23 -2.37 -2.01
CA PRO A 384 29.96 -2.58 -2.68
C PRO A 384 29.26 -3.90 -2.37
N LEU A 385 30.01 -4.92 -2.02
CA LEU A 385 29.49 -6.28 -1.79
C LEU A 385 29.63 -6.77 -0.35
N ASN A 386 29.90 -5.89 0.62
CA ASN A 386 29.98 -6.23 2.04
C ASN A 386 28.72 -6.96 2.54
N LYS A 387 27.56 -6.66 1.98
CA LYS A 387 26.30 -7.35 2.29
C LYS A 387 26.30 -8.85 1.97
N VAL A 388 27.16 -9.33 1.07
CA VAL A 388 27.36 -10.78 0.83
C VAL A 388 27.87 -11.49 2.10
N PHE A 389 28.62 -10.78 2.93
CA PHE A 389 29.17 -11.31 4.18
C PHE A 389 28.23 -11.15 5.39
N SER A 390 27.10 -10.46 5.22
CA SER A 390 26.14 -10.25 6.30
C SER A 390 25.45 -11.58 6.69
N PRO A 391 25.23 -11.83 8.00
CA PRO A 391 24.38 -12.93 8.47
C PRO A 391 22.94 -12.83 7.95
N THR A 392 22.48 -11.62 7.64
CA THR A 392 21.15 -11.33 7.06
C THR A 392 20.89 -12.14 5.78
N LEU A 393 21.95 -12.34 4.95
CA LEU A 393 21.80 -13.13 3.72
C LEU A 393 21.54 -14.62 4.01
N GLU A 394 22.05 -15.17 5.11
CA GLU A 394 21.79 -16.55 5.53
C GLU A 394 20.33 -16.73 5.97
N LYS A 395 19.84 -15.80 6.79
CA LYS A 395 18.43 -15.77 7.23
C LYS A 395 17.46 -15.53 6.07
N ALA A 396 17.90 -14.91 4.98
CA ALA A 396 17.09 -14.74 3.78
C ALA A 396 16.93 -16.04 2.96
N LEU A 397 17.57 -17.14 3.36
CA LEU A 397 17.48 -18.46 2.72
C LEU A 397 16.58 -19.45 3.48
N THR A 398 16.02 -19.07 4.63
CA THR A 398 15.17 -19.90 5.49
C THR A 398 13.98 -20.50 4.74
N PHE A 399 13.37 -19.75 3.82
CA PHE A 399 12.23 -20.18 3.01
C PHE A 399 12.49 -21.37 2.08
N LEU A 400 13.74 -21.77 1.89
CA LEU A 400 14.10 -22.87 0.96
C LEU A 400 13.68 -24.24 1.49
N ASP A 401 13.64 -24.43 2.81
CA ASP A 401 13.25 -25.68 3.45
C ASP A 401 11.74 -25.75 3.70
N ASP A 402 11.07 -24.61 3.77
CA ASP A 402 9.62 -24.52 3.90
C ASP A 402 9.01 -23.85 2.65
N LYS A 403 8.34 -24.67 1.82
CA LYS A 403 7.69 -24.19 0.59
C LYS A 403 6.53 -23.22 0.86
N LEU A 404 5.96 -23.26 2.04
CA LEU A 404 4.82 -22.45 2.45
C LEU A 404 5.28 -21.09 3.01
N LEU A 405 6.49 -21.02 3.56
CA LEU A 405 7.06 -19.77 4.06
C LEU A 405 7.32 -18.78 2.91
N PRO A 406 6.66 -17.61 2.90
CA PRO A 406 6.91 -16.62 1.86
C PRO A 406 8.32 -16.05 1.95
N ALA A 407 9.01 -15.97 0.81
CA ALA A 407 10.35 -15.42 0.72
C ALA A 407 10.41 -13.88 0.84
N THR A 408 9.26 -13.21 0.77
CA THR A 408 9.14 -11.75 0.76
C THR A 408 8.06 -11.26 1.69
N SER A 409 8.19 -10.03 2.15
CA SER A 409 7.21 -9.30 2.97
C SER A 409 6.21 -8.49 2.13
N ASN A 410 5.90 -8.92 0.90
CA ASN A 410 5.04 -8.17 -0.03
C ASN A 410 3.63 -7.90 0.55
N ALA A 411 3.14 -8.77 1.43
CA ALA A 411 1.82 -8.59 2.05
C ALA A 411 1.79 -7.34 2.93
N VAL A 412 2.77 -7.18 3.82
CA VAL A 412 2.83 -6.01 4.70
C VAL A 412 3.21 -4.74 3.92
N GLU A 413 4.10 -4.83 2.94
CA GLU A 413 4.42 -3.69 2.07
C GLU A 413 3.19 -3.20 1.28
N ARG A 414 2.29 -4.10 0.87
CA ARG A 414 1.02 -3.74 0.23
C ARG A 414 0.12 -2.94 1.17
N GLY A 415 0.02 -3.33 2.44
CA GLY A 415 -0.66 -2.59 3.50
C GLY A 415 -0.02 -1.22 3.73
N ASN A 416 1.29 -1.18 3.92
CA ASN A 416 2.06 0.05 4.13
C ASN A 416 1.95 1.04 2.96
N ARG A 417 1.80 0.54 1.73
CA ARG A 417 1.57 1.40 0.54
C ARG A 417 0.24 2.14 0.62
N ARG A 418 -0.81 1.54 1.16
CA ARG A 418 -2.10 2.22 1.39
C ARG A 418 -1.94 3.36 2.39
N HIS A 419 -1.25 3.12 3.50
CA HIS A 419 -0.95 4.15 4.50
C HIS A 419 -0.14 5.31 3.92
N ARG A 420 0.91 5.01 3.15
CA ARG A 420 1.71 6.04 2.45
C ARG A 420 0.88 6.88 1.49
N LYS A 421 -0.08 6.29 0.78
CA LYS A 421 -0.97 7.06 -0.10
C LYS A 421 -1.84 8.00 0.71
N MET A 422 -2.46 7.53 1.78
CA MET A 422 -3.26 8.37 2.67
C MET A 422 -2.46 9.56 3.19
N GLN A 423 -1.23 9.35 3.64
CA GLN A 423 -0.35 10.38 4.16
C GLN A 423 0.12 11.40 3.10
N LYS A 424 0.46 10.93 1.90
CA LYS A 424 1.07 11.78 0.86
C LYS A 424 0.08 12.52 -0.01
N SER A 425 -1.10 11.92 -0.26
CA SER A 425 -2.03 12.50 -1.24
C SER A 425 -2.96 13.53 -0.63
N VAL A 426 -3.30 13.43 0.68
CA VAL A 426 -4.51 14.09 1.17
C VAL A 426 -4.38 14.68 2.54
N TYR A 427 -3.72 13.98 3.44
CA TYR A 427 -3.66 14.36 4.84
C TYR A 427 -2.26 14.15 5.37
N ARG A 428 -1.67 15.18 5.89
CA ARG A 428 -0.81 15.01 7.02
C ARG A 428 -1.72 14.78 8.23
N VAL A 429 -2.04 13.54 8.52
CA VAL A 429 -2.64 13.20 9.80
C VAL A 429 -1.67 13.69 10.88
N ARG A 430 -2.11 14.67 11.66
CA ARG A 430 -1.22 15.41 12.55
C ARG A 430 -1.17 14.85 13.97
N SER A 431 -1.99 13.88 14.29
CA SER A 431 -2.04 13.28 15.63
C SER A 431 -2.07 11.76 15.55
N LYS A 432 -1.46 11.12 16.57
CA LYS A 432 -1.46 9.68 16.77
C LYS A 432 -2.87 9.10 16.71
N VAL A 433 -3.79 9.69 17.47
CA VAL A 433 -5.20 9.25 17.56
C VAL A 433 -5.90 9.24 16.19
N CYS A 434 -5.70 10.28 15.39
CA CYS A 434 -6.28 10.30 14.04
C CYS A 434 -5.65 9.25 13.14
N LEU A 435 -4.35 9.00 13.26
CA LEU A 435 -3.66 7.97 12.46
C LEU A 435 -4.17 6.58 12.83
N GLU A 436 -4.26 6.28 14.13
CA GLU A 436 -4.83 5.02 14.65
C GLU A 436 -6.26 4.82 14.15
N GLY A 437 -7.12 5.82 14.32
CA GLY A 437 -8.51 5.76 13.88
C GLY A 437 -8.64 5.56 12.37
N ARG A 438 -7.79 6.23 11.57
CA ARG A 438 -7.78 6.09 10.11
C ARG A 438 -7.35 4.69 9.65
N ILE A 439 -6.32 4.14 10.27
CA ILE A 439 -5.85 2.78 9.96
C ILE A 439 -6.94 1.77 10.35
N ALA A 440 -7.55 1.92 11.54
CA ALA A 440 -8.66 1.08 11.97
C ALA A 440 -9.83 1.11 10.98
N LEU A 441 -10.25 2.31 10.57
CA LEU A 441 -11.36 2.48 9.63
C LEU A 441 -11.05 1.82 8.27
N ASP A 442 -9.84 2.00 7.75
CA ASP A 442 -9.39 1.37 6.51
C ASP A 442 -9.37 -0.16 6.63
N MET A 443 -8.92 -0.72 7.74
CA MET A 443 -8.89 -2.17 7.99
C MET A 443 -10.31 -2.76 8.10
N ILE A 444 -11.21 -2.11 8.84
CA ILE A 444 -12.62 -2.53 8.96
C ILE A 444 -13.33 -2.45 7.59
N ARG A 445 -13.05 -1.44 6.79
CA ARG A 445 -13.64 -1.33 5.44
C ARG A 445 -13.09 -2.40 4.50
N GLU A 446 -11.80 -2.71 4.59
CA GLU A 446 -11.19 -3.81 3.82
C GLU A 446 -11.83 -5.16 4.18
N SER A 447 -12.14 -5.42 5.45
CA SER A 447 -12.81 -6.66 5.86
C SER A 447 -14.20 -6.83 5.25
N ARG A 448 -14.89 -5.73 4.96
CA ARG A 448 -16.21 -5.73 4.31
C ARG A 448 -16.16 -5.84 2.79
N ALA A 449 -14.97 -5.75 2.19
CA ALA A 449 -14.75 -5.75 0.74
C ALA A 449 -14.04 -7.02 0.24
N GLU A 450 -14.22 -8.15 0.90
CA GLU A 450 -13.54 -9.43 0.60
C GLU A 450 -13.72 -9.89 -0.85
N SER A 451 -14.90 -9.68 -1.43
CA SER A 451 -15.23 -10.11 -2.80
C SER A 451 -14.68 -9.18 -3.90
N ARG A 452 -14.07 -8.03 -3.55
CA ARG A 452 -13.62 -7.03 -4.53
C ARG A 452 -12.61 -7.59 -5.54
N ASP A 453 -11.61 -8.32 -5.05
CA ASP A 453 -10.58 -8.93 -5.93
C ASP A 453 -11.19 -9.99 -6.84
N GLN A 454 -12.13 -10.81 -6.35
CA GLN A 454 -12.87 -11.81 -7.13
C GLN A 454 -13.74 -11.14 -8.20
N THR A 455 -14.46 -10.09 -7.84
CA THR A 455 -15.25 -9.28 -8.78
C THR A 455 -14.36 -8.68 -9.85
N THR A 456 -13.20 -8.13 -9.48
CA THR A 456 -12.23 -7.55 -10.44
C THR A 456 -11.73 -8.62 -11.42
N VAL A 457 -11.42 -9.83 -10.95
CA VAL A 457 -11.03 -10.96 -11.81
C VAL A 457 -12.17 -11.35 -12.75
N ALA A 458 -13.41 -11.38 -12.27
CA ALA A 458 -14.58 -11.68 -13.10
C ALA A 458 -14.78 -10.64 -14.21
N LEU A 459 -14.66 -9.34 -13.89
CA LEU A 459 -14.74 -8.24 -14.86
C LEU A 459 -13.65 -8.34 -15.92
N HIS A 460 -12.41 -8.68 -15.53
CA HIS A 460 -11.34 -8.90 -16.51
C HIS A 460 -11.58 -10.11 -17.41
N LYS A 461 -12.18 -11.18 -16.88
CA LYS A 461 -12.56 -12.35 -17.68
C LYS A 461 -13.67 -12.01 -18.67
N ALA A 462 -14.71 -11.30 -18.23
CA ALA A 462 -15.82 -10.86 -19.06
C ALA A 462 -15.32 -10.00 -20.24
N ARG A 463 -14.42 -9.03 -19.98
CA ARG A 463 -13.84 -8.19 -21.01
C ARG A 463 -13.05 -8.98 -22.08
N ARG A 464 -12.38 -10.07 -21.69
CA ARG A 464 -11.62 -10.92 -22.64
C ARG A 464 -12.52 -11.80 -23.50
N GLY A 465 -13.73 -12.10 -23.05
CA GLY A 465 -14.72 -12.86 -23.81
C GLY A 465 -15.43 -12.06 -24.89
N TYR A 466 -15.24 -10.74 -24.94
CA TYR A 466 -15.76 -9.83 -26.00
C TYR A 466 -14.70 -9.48 -27.04
N THR A 467 -13.48 -10.03 -26.97
CA THR A 467 -12.42 -9.90 -27.95
C THR A 467 -12.17 -11.24 -28.62
#